data_fa780622b0aa47967b8f284c5d1f0e1f
#
_entry.id   fa780622b0aa47967b8f284c5d1f0e1f
#
_cell.length_a   1.000
_cell.length_b   1.000
_cell.length_c   1.000
_cell.angle_alpha   90.00
_cell.angle_beta   90.00
_cell.angle_gamma   90.00
#
_symmetry.space_group_name_H-M   'P 1'
#
loop_
_entity.id
_entity.type
_entity.pdbx_description
1 polymer ?
#
loop_
_entity_poly.entity_id
_entity_poly.type
_entity_poly.pdbx_seq_one_letter_code
_entity_poly.pdbx_strand_id
1 'polypeptide(L)'
;MLRREKMEKIRWGVLGTAGIARDCSIPGMQKAENCERYGIAGRSLKKAEDYKDMFGFEKAYEGYEALLSDPKVQAVYIPLPNNLHYEWVKKAIAAGKHVLCEKPLAPTPNQTAELFEAAKEKGVFLMEAYAYLHSPFVTALKKEIEEGTIGEIRYIESQFLTSYYDKSNIRLHKENYGGAVYDLGCYNTSMLLKLLEDMPSRVKAMAQYDENGVDIYTAALLNYENDVRASITCGMIFEKDKPHRYDRLYIHGTKGDIKSDTEFNQEGNASYTLIIEGKEQIRNVYCPHNYQLEIEQLGRCIIEGETPVVTADFSIKNAKILDAILQEIGYFESNVM
;
A
#
# COMPACT_ATOMS: atom_id res chain seq x y z
N MET A 1 -14.43 40.10 -2.77
CA MET A 1 -13.35 39.23 -2.25
C MET A 1 -13.99 38.22 -1.33
N LEU A 2 -14.28 37.02 -1.81
CA LEU A 2 -14.72 35.90 -0.99
C LEU A 2 -13.54 35.51 -0.08
N ARG A 3 -13.70 35.59 1.23
CA ARG A 3 -12.77 34.99 2.19
C ARG A 3 -12.71 33.50 1.84
N ARG A 4 -11.59 33.00 1.33
CA ARG A 4 -11.31 31.58 1.36
C ARG A 4 -11.38 31.18 2.84
N GLU A 5 -12.38 30.44 3.22
CA GLU A 5 -12.40 29.80 4.54
C GLU A 5 -11.09 29.04 4.69
N LYS A 6 -10.43 29.23 5.83
CA LYS A 6 -9.14 28.59 6.09
C LYS A 6 -9.43 27.09 6.21
N MET A 7 -9.00 26.30 5.23
CA MET A 7 -9.17 24.85 5.25
C MET A 7 -8.64 24.32 6.57
N GLU A 8 -9.42 23.50 7.24
CA GLU A 8 -9.00 22.81 8.46
C GLU A 8 -7.85 21.83 8.12
N LYS A 9 -6.82 21.83 8.97
CA LYS A 9 -5.65 20.97 8.77
C LYS A 9 -5.50 20.01 9.92
N ILE A 10 -5.21 18.76 9.58
CA ILE A 10 -4.87 17.72 10.54
C ILE A 10 -3.38 17.81 10.89
N ARG A 11 -3.07 17.79 12.20
CA ARG A 11 -1.70 17.74 12.70
C ARG A 11 -1.19 16.31 12.71
N TRP A 12 -0.28 16.05 11.78
CA TRP A 12 0.32 14.73 11.58
C TRP A 12 1.60 14.53 12.37
N GLY A 13 1.74 13.34 12.94
CA GLY A 13 2.99 12.80 13.45
C GLY A 13 3.52 11.70 12.54
N VAL A 14 4.84 11.53 12.48
CA VAL A 14 5.49 10.41 11.76
C VAL A 14 6.27 9.58 12.76
N LEU A 15 5.98 8.27 12.83
CA LEU A 15 6.66 7.32 13.72
C LEU A 15 7.80 6.63 12.97
N GLY A 16 8.96 7.26 12.91
CA GLY A 16 10.15 6.72 12.28
C GLY A 16 10.73 7.61 11.19
N THR A 17 11.98 7.34 10.88
CA THR A 17 12.77 8.06 9.86
C THR A 17 13.16 7.10 8.74
N ALA A 18 12.18 6.34 8.23
CA ALA A 18 12.36 5.36 7.16
C ALA A 18 12.57 6.01 5.79
N GLY A 19 13.19 5.26 4.86
CA GLY A 19 13.39 5.72 3.48
C GLY A 19 12.09 6.07 2.78
N ILE A 20 11.05 5.22 2.90
CA ILE A 20 9.74 5.48 2.29
C ILE A 20 9.11 6.79 2.79
N ALA A 21 9.28 7.10 4.08
CA ALA A 21 8.81 8.37 4.62
C ALA A 21 9.57 9.55 4.00
N ARG A 22 10.91 9.45 3.91
CA ARG A 22 11.77 10.49 3.35
C ARG A 22 11.49 10.74 1.86
N ASP A 23 11.38 9.68 1.09
CA ASP A 23 11.41 9.76 -0.37
C ASP A 23 9.99 9.93 -0.98
N CYS A 24 8.94 9.53 -0.26
CA CYS A 24 7.57 9.47 -0.78
C CYS A 24 6.54 10.18 0.11
N SER A 25 6.32 9.70 1.34
CA SER A 25 5.15 10.11 2.13
C SER A 25 5.31 11.51 2.72
N ILE A 26 6.50 11.91 3.21
CA ILE A 26 6.73 13.28 3.68
C ILE A 26 6.66 14.29 2.52
N PRO A 27 7.23 14.05 1.33
CA PRO A 27 6.95 14.88 0.14
C PRO A 27 5.44 14.97 -0.19
N GLY A 28 4.69 13.87 -0.04
CA GLY A 28 3.23 13.89 -0.14
C GLY A 28 2.57 14.81 0.90
N MET A 29 2.99 14.71 2.17
CA MET A 29 2.54 15.62 3.25
C MET A 29 2.85 17.08 2.96
N GLN A 30 3.96 17.39 2.29
CA GLN A 30 4.31 18.76 1.92
C GLN A 30 3.38 19.34 0.85
N LYS A 31 2.87 18.49 -0.05
CA LYS A 31 1.95 18.87 -1.12
C LYS A 31 0.49 18.90 -0.65
N ALA A 32 0.13 18.12 0.37
CA ALA A 32 -1.24 17.98 0.87
C ALA A 32 -1.75 19.26 1.54
N GLU A 33 -2.93 19.74 1.08
CA GLU A 33 -3.48 21.02 1.54
C GLU A 33 -4.07 20.96 2.96
N ASN A 34 -4.60 19.80 3.36
CA ASN A 34 -5.21 19.57 4.69
C ASN A 34 -4.26 18.92 5.70
N CYS A 35 -2.95 18.91 5.42
CA CYS A 35 -1.91 18.35 6.29
C CYS A 35 -1.07 19.46 6.95
N GLU A 36 -0.83 19.30 8.26
CA GLU A 36 0.16 20.06 9.03
C GLU A 36 1.21 19.08 9.55
N ARG A 37 2.46 19.22 9.11
CA ARG A 37 3.59 18.39 9.58
C ARG A 37 3.98 18.84 11.00
N TYR A 38 3.35 18.24 12.00
CA TYR A 38 3.49 18.68 13.38
C TYR A 38 4.65 17.99 14.09
N GLY A 39 4.76 16.66 14.02
CA GLY A 39 5.75 15.92 14.77
C GLY A 39 6.44 14.81 14.00
N ILE A 40 7.71 14.57 14.32
CA ILE A 40 8.44 13.40 13.83
C ILE A 40 9.17 12.73 14.98
N ALA A 41 9.06 11.42 15.12
CA ALA A 41 9.72 10.64 16.14
C ALA A 41 10.75 9.68 15.56
N GLY A 42 11.85 9.50 16.27
CA GLY A 42 12.88 8.52 15.95
C GLY A 42 13.41 7.84 17.19
N ARG A 43 14.09 6.69 17.03
CA ARG A 43 14.83 6.04 18.12
C ARG A 43 16.02 6.87 18.59
N SER A 44 16.45 7.84 17.81
CA SER A 44 17.49 8.82 18.12
C SER A 44 16.90 10.20 17.92
N LEU A 45 16.95 11.04 18.95
CA LEU A 45 16.50 12.41 18.91
C LEU A 45 17.21 13.20 17.80
N LYS A 46 18.54 13.05 17.69
CA LYS A 46 19.33 13.73 16.64
C LYS A 46 18.79 13.45 15.26
N LYS A 47 18.48 12.18 14.93
CA LYS A 47 17.95 11.82 13.62
C LYS A 47 16.53 12.38 13.40
N ALA A 48 15.73 12.45 14.44
CA ALA A 48 14.41 13.08 14.38
C ALA A 48 14.53 14.62 14.18
N GLU A 49 15.50 15.27 14.81
CA GLU A 49 15.80 16.69 14.61
C GLU A 49 16.28 16.98 13.18
N ASP A 50 17.20 16.13 12.65
CA ASP A 50 17.66 16.26 11.26
C ASP A 50 16.48 16.20 10.27
N TYR A 51 15.52 15.27 10.48
CA TYR A 51 14.31 15.17 9.65
C TYR A 51 13.34 16.32 9.89
N LYS A 52 13.19 16.79 11.13
CA LYS A 52 12.36 17.95 11.46
C LYS A 52 12.85 19.16 10.67
N ASP A 53 14.15 19.44 10.70
CA ASP A 53 14.74 20.61 10.02
C ASP A 53 14.70 20.47 8.49
N MET A 54 14.96 19.25 7.97
CA MET A 54 14.92 18.97 6.53
C MET A 54 13.54 19.10 5.92
N PHE A 55 12.51 18.66 6.64
CA PHE A 55 11.14 18.55 6.10
C PHE A 55 10.13 19.53 6.70
N GLY A 56 10.57 20.39 7.63
CA GLY A 56 9.75 21.43 8.23
C GLY A 56 8.66 20.90 9.16
N PHE A 57 8.97 19.95 10.03
CA PHE A 57 8.12 19.59 11.15
C PHE A 57 8.26 20.61 12.29
N GLU A 58 7.20 20.80 13.07
CA GLU A 58 7.24 21.71 14.23
C GLU A 58 8.08 21.13 15.37
N LYS A 59 7.98 19.79 15.61
CA LYS A 59 8.62 19.11 16.72
C LYS A 59 9.35 17.84 16.34
N ALA A 60 10.42 17.52 17.05
CA ALA A 60 11.09 16.22 17.05
C ALA A 60 10.92 15.53 18.40
N TYR A 61 10.80 14.21 18.39
CA TYR A 61 10.63 13.39 19.59
C TYR A 61 11.64 12.24 19.61
N GLU A 62 12.20 11.97 20.79
CA GLU A 62 12.92 10.73 21.05
C GLU A 62 11.93 9.67 21.55
N GLY A 63 11.85 8.55 20.81
CA GLY A 63 10.84 7.51 21.07
C GLY A 63 9.46 7.82 20.51
N TYR A 64 8.78 6.78 20.12
CA TYR A 64 7.46 6.91 19.47
C TYR A 64 6.34 7.23 20.48
N GLU A 65 6.47 6.71 21.71
CA GLU A 65 5.53 6.99 22.81
C GLU A 65 5.44 8.49 23.13
N ALA A 66 6.58 9.21 23.08
CA ALA A 66 6.62 10.64 23.35
C ALA A 66 5.74 11.42 22.33
N LEU A 67 5.80 11.06 21.05
CA LEU A 67 4.94 11.64 20.02
C LEU A 67 3.47 11.26 20.23
N LEU A 68 3.17 9.99 20.51
CA LEU A 68 1.81 9.53 20.74
C LEU A 68 1.15 10.19 21.95
N SER A 69 1.94 10.56 22.96
CA SER A 69 1.47 11.24 24.18
C SER A 69 1.17 12.74 23.97
N ASP A 70 1.62 13.35 22.86
CA ASP A 70 1.30 14.77 22.60
C ASP A 70 -0.15 14.91 22.14
N PRO A 71 -1.01 15.64 22.92
CA PRO A 71 -2.43 15.81 22.58
C PRO A 71 -2.67 16.63 21.31
N LYS A 72 -1.66 17.36 20.82
CA LYS A 72 -1.78 18.14 19.59
C LYS A 72 -1.65 17.29 18.34
N VAL A 73 -1.04 16.10 18.42
CA VAL A 73 -1.00 15.14 17.32
C VAL A 73 -2.38 14.51 17.15
N GLN A 74 -2.98 14.64 15.98
CA GLN A 74 -4.30 14.11 15.65
C GLN A 74 -4.23 12.80 14.86
N ALA A 75 -3.32 12.74 13.87
CA ALA A 75 -3.08 11.56 13.05
C ALA A 75 -1.61 11.18 13.02
N VAL A 76 -1.33 9.91 12.84
CA VAL A 76 0.05 9.41 12.71
C VAL A 76 0.22 8.59 11.44
N TYR A 77 1.38 8.75 10.81
CA TYR A 77 1.87 7.87 9.77
C TYR A 77 2.93 6.93 10.33
N ILE A 78 2.81 5.62 10.05
CA ILE A 78 3.66 4.57 10.63
C ILE A 78 4.43 3.84 9.50
N PRO A 79 5.63 4.32 9.12
CA PRO A 79 6.51 3.69 8.14
C PRO A 79 7.57 2.79 8.81
N LEU A 80 7.16 1.93 9.70
CA LEU A 80 8.04 1.01 10.41
C LEU A 80 8.26 -0.29 9.61
N PRO A 81 9.19 -1.19 10.02
CA PRO A 81 9.23 -2.56 9.52
C PRO A 81 7.93 -3.32 9.81
N ASN A 82 7.56 -4.28 8.93
CA ASN A 82 6.27 -4.98 8.99
C ASN A 82 5.96 -5.62 10.35
N ASN A 83 6.99 -6.17 11.02
CA ASN A 83 6.85 -6.81 12.34
C ASN A 83 6.49 -5.84 13.47
N LEU A 84 6.63 -4.54 13.25
CA LEU A 84 6.32 -3.51 14.24
C LEU A 84 4.96 -2.84 13.99
N HIS A 85 4.33 -3.05 12.83
CA HIS A 85 3.08 -2.38 12.48
C HIS A 85 1.98 -2.67 13.51
N TYR A 86 1.70 -3.95 13.79
CA TYR A 86 0.62 -4.35 14.70
C TYR A 86 0.74 -3.69 16.08
N GLU A 87 1.93 -3.73 16.69
CA GLU A 87 2.16 -3.14 18.01
C GLU A 87 1.95 -1.63 18.01
N TRP A 88 2.57 -0.92 17.04
CA TRP A 88 2.55 0.54 17.04
C TRP A 88 1.22 1.12 16.56
N VAL A 89 0.51 0.45 15.65
CA VAL A 89 -0.87 0.81 15.29
C VAL A 89 -1.78 0.67 16.51
N LYS A 90 -1.68 -0.43 17.27
CA LYS A 90 -2.45 -0.65 18.49
C LYS A 90 -2.20 0.42 19.56
N LYS A 91 -0.91 0.80 19.77
CA LYS A 91 -0.54 1.89 20.68
C LYS A 91 -1.08 3.25 20.20
N ALA A 92 -1.01 3.53 18.90
CA ALA A 92 -1.51 4.78 18.34
C ALA A 92 -3.04 4.89 18.48
N ILE A 93 -3.78 3.81 18.20
CA ILE A 93 -5.23 3.73 18.43
C ILE A 93 -5.57 3.95 19.90
N ALA A 94 -4.87 3.28 20.83
CA ALA A 94 -5.07 3.43 22.26
C ALA A 94 -4.86 4.88 22.73
N ALA A 95 -3.88 5.58 22.12
CA ALA A 95 -3.62 7.00 22.35
C ALA A 95 -4.65 7.95 21.68
N GLY A 96 -5.66 7.40 21.00
CA GLY A 96 -6.73 8.18 20.33
C GLY A 96 -6.26 8.88 19.06
N LYS A 97 -5.23 8.35 18.37
CA LYS A 97 -4.75 8.90 17.11
C LYS A 97 -5.40 8.20 15.93
N HIS A 98 -5.75 8.97 14.89
CA HIS A 98 -6.04 8.41 13.57
C HIS A 98 -4.74 7.86 12.97
N VAL A 99 -4.82 6.80 12.18
CA VAL A 99 -3.62 6.06 11.74
C VAL A 99 -3.63 5.83 10.24
N LEU A 100 -2.53 6.19 9.59
CA LEU A 100 -2.10 5.70 8.28
C LEU A 100 -0.88 4.82 8.51
N CYS A 101 -0.98 3.52 8.21
CA CYS A 101 0.11 2.58 8.41
C CYS A 101 0.56 1.97 7.10
N GLU A 102 1.89 1.88 6.89
CA GLU A 102 2.44 1.18 5.74
C GLU A 102 1.92 -0.25 5.61
N LYS A 103 1.88 -0.66 4.36
CA LYS A 103 1.48 -2.02 3.96
C LYS A 103 2.66 -3.01 4.18
N PRO A 104 2.38 -4.28 4.46
CA PRO A 104 1.08 -4.79 4.91
C PRO A 104 0.76 -4.31 6.33
N LEU A 105 -0.52 -4.00 6.59
CA LEU A 105 -0.95 -3.42 7.88
C LEU A 105 -0.57 -4.27 9.08
N ALA A 106 -0.67 -5.58 8.94
CA ALA A 106 -0.25 -6.57 9.93
C ALA A 106 0.15 -7.89 9.25
N PRO A 107 0.94 -8.75 9.91
CA PRO A 107 1.38 -10.02 9.36
C PRO A 107 0.25 -11.02 9.06
N THR A 108 -0.87 -10.97 9.77
CA THR A 108 -1.96 -11.92 9.63
C THR A 108 -3.33 -11.24 9.44
N PRO A 109 -4.29 -11.93 8.78
CA PRO A 109 -5.66 -11.41 8.63
C PRO A 109 -6.37 -11.15 9.97
N ASN A 110 -6.12 -11.98 10.97
CA ASN A 110 -6.71 -11.83 12.30
C ASN A 110 -6.21 -10.56 12.99
N GLN A 111 -4.90 -10.31 12.96
CA GLN A 111 -4.31 -9.09 13.50
C GLN A 111 -4.82 -7.85 12.76
N THR A 112 -4.97 -7.93 11.43
CA THR A 112 -5.57 -6.85 10.63
C THR A 112 -6.99 -6.56 11.08
N ALA A 113 -7.83 -7.58 11.28
CA ALA A 113 -9.20 -7.43 11.75
C ALA A 113 -9.26 -6.84 13.18
N GLU A 114 -8.42 -7.32 14.10
CA GLU A 114 -8.33 -6.79 15.47
C GLU A 114 -8.00 -5.30 15.51
N LEU A 115 -7.08 -4.82 14.64
CA LEU A 115 -6.72 -3.41 14.57
C LEU A 115 -7.90 -2.54 14.12
N PHE A 116 -8.67 -2.98 13.12
CA PHE A 116 -9.85 -2.24 12.66
C PHE A 116 -10.97 -2.22 13.69
N GLU A 117 -11.20 -3.33 14.41
CA GLU A 117 -12.17 -3.33 15.53
C GLU A 117 -11.73 -2.38 16.65
N ALA A 118 -10.45 -2.41 17.05
CA ALA A 118 -9.93 -1.48 18.04
C ALA A 118 -10.05 0.00 17.60
N ALA A 119 -9.81 0.29 16.33
CA ALA A 119 -9.97 1.65 15.78
C ALA A 119 -11.44 2.10 15.82
N LYS A 120 -12.36 1.20 15.45
CA LYS A 120 -13.79 1.45 15.50
C LYS A 120 -14.28 1.69 16.94
N GLU A 121 -13.89 0.85 17.90
CA GLU A 121 -14.23 1.03 19.31
C GLU A 121 -13.71 2.35 19.89
N LYS A 122 -12.49 2.76 19.45
CA LYS A 122 -11.89 4.01 19.90
C LYS A 122 -12.43 5.25 19.17
N GLY A 123 -13.19 5.08 18.09
CA GLY A 123 -13.72 6.17 17.27
C GLY A 123 -12.64 6.89 16.47
N VAL A 124 -11.60 6.19 16.01
CA VAL A 124 -10.54 6.74 15.16
C VAL A 124 -10.50 6.04 13.80
N PHE A 125 -10.05 6.75 12.78
CA PHE A 125 -9.80 6.16 11.47
C PHE A 125 -8.47 5.41 11.47
N LEU A 126 -8.49 4.21 10.87
CA LEU A 126 -7.32 3.43 10.49
C LEU A 126 -7.38 3.18 8.99
N MET A 127 -6.32 3.47 8.28
CA MET A 127 -6.18 3.19 6.85
C MET A 127 -4.81 2.55 6.58
N GLU A 128 -4.81 1.49 5.78
CA GLU A 128 -3.60 0.86 5.27
C GLU A 128 -3.09 1.65 4.06
N ALA A 129 -1.78 1.90 4.00
CA ALA A 129 -1.17 2.81 3.03
C ALA A 129 -0.93 2.14 1.67
N TYR A 130 -1.97 2.09 0.86
CA TYR A 130 -1.89 1.76 -0.57
C TYR A 130 -2.07 3.04 -1.40
N ALA A 131 -1.05 3.90 -1.42
CA ALA A 131 -1.12 5.21 -2.05
C ALA A 131 -1.60 5.16 -3.51
N TYR A 132 -1.19 4.13 -4.29
CA TYR A 132 -1.58 3.96 -5.68
C TYR A 132 -3.10 3.74 -5.88
N LEU A 133 -3.84 3.24 -4.89
CA LEU A 133 -5.29 3.06 -4.98
C LEU A 133 -6.06 4.38 -5.01
N HIS A 134 -5.41 5.49 -4.65
CA HIS A 134 -5.94 6.84 -4.74
C HIS A 134 -5.67 7.48 -6.11
N SER A 135 -4.94 6.79 -6.99
CA SER A 135 -4.56 7.29 -8.31
C SER A 135 -5.76 7.40 -9.26
N PRO A 136 -5.88 8.51 -10.02
CA PRO A 136 -6.80 8.60 -11.15
C PRO A 136 -6.65 7.46 -12.17
N PHE A 137 -5.45 6.88 -12.29
CA PHE A 137 -5.21 5.74 -13.16
C PHE A 137 -6.04 4.51 -12.75
N VAL A 138 -6.04 4.15 -11.46
CA VAL A 138 -6.85 3.02 -10.95
C VAL A 138 -8.35 3.31 -11.11
N THR A 139 -8.76 4.56 -10.88
CA THR A 139 -10.15 5.01 -11.11
C THR A 139 -10.55 4.85 -12.58
N ALA A 140 -9.66 5.21 -13.52
CA ALA A 140 -9.93 5.06 -14.95
C ALA A 140 -10.05 3.59 -15.37
N LEU A 141 -9.18 2.70 -14.87
CA LEU A 141 -9.28 1.25 -15.11
C LEU A 141 -10.61 0.68 -14.58
N LYS A 142 -10.97 1.03 -13.35
CA LYS A 142 -12.22 0.58 -12.74
C LYS A 142 -13.44 1.05 -13.54
N LYS A 143 -13.42 2.28 -14.02
CA LYS A 143 -14.48 2.85 -14.85
C LYS A 143 -14.67 2.07 -16.16
N GLU A 144 -13.59 1.72 -16.89
CA GLU A 144 -13.69 0.91 -18.12
C GLU A 144 -14.34 -0.46 -17.85
N ILE A 145 -14.06 -1.06 -16.69
CA ILE A 145 -14.66 -2.32 -16.27
C ILE A 145 -16.15 -2.14 -15.95
N GLU A 146 -16.51 -1.15 -15.14
CA GLU A 146 -17.89 -0.86 -14.71
C GLU A 146 -18.80 -0.46 -15.86
N GLU A 147 -18.27 0.27 -16.84
CA GLU A 147 -18.99 0.65 -18.08
C GLU A 147 -19.13 -0.54 -19.05
N GLY A 148 -18.49 -1.69 -18.75
CA GLY A 148 -18.53 -2.88 -19.58
C GLY A 148 -17.81 -2.73 -20.92
N THR A 149 -16.83 -1.81 -21.00
CA THR A 149 -16.07 -1.53 -22.23
C THR A 149 -15.40 -2.77 -22.77
N ILE A 150 -14.81 -3.60 -21.89
CA ILE A 150 -14.19 -4.89 -22.24
C ILE A 150 -15.13 -6.10 -22.03
N GLY A 151 -16.39 -5.86 -21.65
CA GLY A 151 -17.33 -6.91 -21.31
C GLY A 151 -17.04 -7.55 -19.95
N GLU A 152 -17.41 -8.83 -19.77
CA GLU A 152 -17.13 -9.58 -18.54
C GLU A 152 -15.66 -9.99 -18.50
N ILE A 153 -14.99 -9.76 -17.37
CA ILE A 153 -13.59 -10.19 -17.18
C ILE A 153 -13.54 -11.73 -17.15
N ARG A 154 -12.58 -12.31 -17.88
CA ARG A 154 -12.27 -13.74 -17.90
C ARG A 154 -10.89 -14.05 -17.35
N TYR A 155 -9.96 -13.12 -17.52
CA TYR A 155 -8.59 -13.28 -17.02
C TYR A 155 -8.00 -11.93 -16.61
N ILE A 156 -7.22 -11.92 -15.54
CA ILE A 156 -6.43 -10.78 -15.10
C ILE A 156 -5.05 -11.22 -14.66
N GLU A 157 -4.03 -10.48 -15.09
CA GLU A 157 -2.63 -10.71 -14.72
C GLU A 157 -2.04 -9.44 -14.15
N SER A 158 -1.34 -9.56 -13.01
CA SER A 158 -0.59 -8.47 -12.41
C SER A 158 0.82 -8.92 -12.04
N GLN A 159 1.83 -8.16 -12.47
CA GLN A 159 3.24 -8.45 -12.19
C GLN A 159 3.89 -7.25 -11.52
N PHE A 160 4.76 -7.52 -10.54
CA PHE A 160 5.63 -6.53 -9.92
C PHE A 160 6.98 -7.16 -9.60
N LEU A 161 7.97 -6.87 -10.43
CA LEU A 161 9.33 -7.36 -10.29
C LEU A 161 10.30 -6.20 -10.11
N THR A 162 11.31 -6.38 -9.28
CA THR A 162 12.31 -5.35 -9.01
C THR A 162 13.71 -5.96 -8.84
N SER A 163 14.71 -5.10 -8.74
CA SER A 163 16.08 -5.50 -8.45
C SER A 163 16.21 -6.07 -7.04
N TYR A 164 17.14 -7.02 -6.89
CA TYR A 164 17.48 -7.61 -5.59
C TYR A 164 18.03 -6.57 -4.63
N TYR A 165 17.63 -6.64 -3.38
CA TYR A 165 18.07 -5.70 -2.35
C TYR A 165 19.44 -6.07 -1.75
N ASP A 166 20.04 -5.12 -1.03
CA ASP A 166 21.18 -5.41 -0.16
C ASP A 166 20.81 -6.39 0.94
N LYS A 167 21.74 -7.29 1.32
CA LYS A 167 21.51 -8.27 2.39
C LYS A 167 21.11 -7.67 3.74
N SER A 168 21.45 -6.39 3.98
CA SER A 168 21.02 -5.66 5.19
C SER A 168 19.60 -5.09 5.11
N ASN A 169 18.93 -5.22 3.96
CA ASN A 169 17.59 -4.68 3.79
C ASN A 169 16.56 -5.51 4.56
N ILE A 170 15.67 -4.83 5.29
CA ILE A 170 14.64 -5.47 6.13
C ILE A 170 13.74 -6.46 5.35
N ARG A 171 13.61 -6.29 4.04
CA ARG A 171 12.82 -7.15 3.16
C ARG A 171 13.41 -8.54 2.95
N LEU A 172 14.69 -8.71 3.24
CA LEU A 172 15.40 -10.00 3.15
C LEU A 172 15.54 -10.69 4.52
N HIS A 173 14.73 -10.28 5.50
CA HIS A 173 14.77 -10.82 6.86
C HIS A 173 13.41 -11.35 7.29
N LYS A 174 13.32 -12.64 7.58
CA LYS A 174 12.07 -13.34 7.93
C LYS A 174 11.46 -12.80 9.24
N GLU A 175 12.29 -12.42 10.22
CA GLU A 175 11.87 -11.81 11.48
C GLU A 175 11.18 -10.46 11.30
N ASN A 176 11.37 -9.80 10.16
CA ASN A 176 10.68 -8.58 9.78
C ASN A 176 9.43 -8.83 8.91
N TYR A 177 9.03 -10.08 8.69
CA TYR A 177 8.05 -10.47 7.68
C TYR A 177 8.44 -9.93 6.29
N GLY A 178 9.72 -10.18 5.91
CA GLY A 178 10.25 -9.87 4.59
C GLY A 178 9.69 -10.80 3.51
N GLY A 179 10.19 -10.67 2.30
CA GLY A 179 9.81 -11.49 1.16
C GLY A 179 9.00 -10.73 0.11
N ALA A 180 8.99 -11.28 -1.10
CA ALA A 180 8.37 -10.68 -2.26
C ALA A 180 6.84 -10.62 -2.13
N VAL A 181 6.20 -11.62 -1.50
CA VAL A 181 4.74 -11.61 -1.29
C VAL A 181 4.32 -10.44 -0.39
N TYR A 182 4.99 -10.25 0.74
CA TYR A 182 4.66 -9.15 1.64
C TYR A 182 5.01 -7.78 1.06
N ASP A 183 6.14 -7.63 0.35
CA ASP A 183 6.57 -6.32 -0.13
C ASP A 183 5.92 -5.91 -1.45
N LEU A 184 5.84 -6.82 -2.42
CA LEU A 184 5.40 -6.57 -3.80
C LEU A 184 4.08 -7.27 -4.14
N GLY A 185 3.91 -8.51 -3.71
CA GLY A 185 2.71 -9.30 -3.94
C GLY A 185 1.45 -8.65 -3.38
N CYS A 186 1.58 -7.91 -2.28
CA CYS A 186 0.48 -7.14 -1.70
C CYS A 186 -0.09 -6.07 -2.65
N TYR A 187 0.72 -5.51 -3.55
CA TYR A 187 0.24 -4.63 -4.62
C TYR A 187 -0.55 -5.39 -5.68
N ASN A 188 -0.03 -6.54 -6.12
CA ASN A 188 -0.71 -7.36 -7.12
C ASN A 188 -2.08 -7.82 -6.60
N THR A 189 -2.15 -8.37 -5.39
CA THR A 189 -3.40 -8.88 -4.81
C THR A 189 -4.40 -7.74 -4.54
N SER A 190 -3.94 -6.59 -4.05
CA SER A 190 -4.80 -5.43 -3.83
C SER A 190 -5.32 -4.82 -5.14
N MET A 191 -4.54 -4.87 -6.23
CA MET A 191 -5.02 -4.46 -7.57
C MET A 191 -6.12 -5.41 -8.06
N LEU A 192 -5.92 -6.73 -7.98
CA LEU A 192 -6.94 -7.69 -8.34
C LEU A 192 -8.22 -7.47 -7.52
N LEU A 193 -8.08 -7.36 -6.20
CA LEU A 193 -9.22 -7.12 -5.29
C LEU A 193 -9.94 -5.81 -5.60
N LYS A 194 -9.21 -4.74 -5.96
CA LYS A 194 -9.80 -3.44 -6.34
C LYS A 194 -10.60 -3.53 -7.63
N LEU A 195 -10.12 -4.28 -8.61
CA LEU A 195 -10.75 -4.36 -9.93
C LEU A 195 -11.89 -5.39 -9.97
N LEU A 196 -11.74 -6.53 -9.29
CA LEU A 196 -12.71 -7.63 -9.29
C LEU A 196 -13.76 -7.51 -8.17
N GLU A 197 -13.44 -6.85 -7.05
CA GLU A 197 -14.28 -6.73 -5.84
C GLU A 197 -14.71 -8.07 -5.25
N ASP A 198 -13.99 -9.14 -5.56
CA ASP A 198 -14.30 -10.51 -5.18
C ASP A 198 -13.07 -11.21 -4.58
N MET A 199 -13.33 -12.33 -3.88
CA MET A 199 -12.30 -13.16 -3.25
C MET A 199 -12.05 -14.42 -4.09
N PRO A 200 -10.77 -14.82 -4.27
CA PRO A 200 -10.50 -16.10 -4.94
C PRO A 200 -11.03 -17.27 -4.08
N SER A 201 -11.70 -18.22 -4.74
CA SER A 201 -12.16 -19.46 -4.13
C SER A 201 -11.03 -20.50 -4.01
N ARG A 202 -9.99 -20.36 -4.81
CA ARG A 202 -8.81 -21.25 -4.80
C ARG A 202 -7.54 -20.49 -5.18
N VAL A 203 -6.48 -20.75 -4.43
CA VAL A 203 -5.12 -20.24 -4.69
C VAL A 203 -4.16 -21.42 -4.84
N LYS A 204 -3.21 -21.32 -5.79
CA LYS A 204 -2.05 -22.17 -5.92
C LYS A 204 -0.83 -21.32 -6.22
N ALA A 205 0.25 -21.55 -5.51
CA ALA A 205 1.46 -20.75 -5.64
C ALA A 205 2.73 -21.59 -5.53
N MET A 206 3.81 -21.04 -6.10
CA MET A 206 5.17 -21.56 -5.94
C MET A 206 6.14 -20.38 -5.74
N ALA A 207 7.21 -20.61 -4.98
CA ALA A 207 8.19 -19.59 -4.67
C ALA A 207 9.62 -20.09 -4.83
N GLN A 208 10.52 -19.13 -5.03
CA GLN A 208 11.96 -19.28 -4.86
C GLN A 208 12.38 -18.50 -3.61
N TYR A 209 13.13 -19.16 -2.74
CA TYR A 209 13.61 -18.60 -1.47
C TYR A 209 15.08 -18.21 -1.56
N ASP A 210 15.46 -17.21 -0.75
CA ASP A 210 16.87 -16.90 -0.50
C ASP A 210 17.43 -17.69 0.70
N GLU A 211 18.69 -17.44 1.02
CA GLU A 211 19.39 -18.09 2.15
C GLU A 211 18.80 -17.75 3.53
N ASN A 212 18.01 -16.68 3.66
CA ASN A 212 17.36 -16.24 4.90
C ASN A 212 15.93 -16.79 5.05
N GLY A 213 15.49 -17.61 4.09
CA GLY A 213 14.17 -18.24 4.10
C GLY A 213 13.01 -17.27 3.83
N VAL A 214 13.27 -16.17 3.12
CA VAL A 214 12.23 -15.32 2.55
C VAL A 214 12.07 -15.60 1.07
N ASP A 215 10.85 -15.51 0.57
CA ASP A 215 10.58 -15.63 -0.85
C ASP A 215 11.12 -14.42 -1.61
N ILE A 216 11.96 -14.68 -2.61
CA ILE A 216 12.50 -13.64 -3.49
C ILE A 216 11.77 -13.57 -4.83
N TYR A 217 11.03 -14.61 -5.15
CA TYR A 217 10.17 -14.71 -6.33
C TYR A 217 9.00 -15.62 -6.02
N THR A 218 7.79 -15.14 -6.30
CA THR A 218 6.56 -15.90 -6.12
C THR A 218 5.64 -15.72 -7.32
N ALA A 219 5.11 -16.83 -7.83
CA ALA A 219 4.05 -16.86 -8.83
C ALA A 219 2.82 -17.57 -8.26
N ALA A 220 1.64 -16.98 -8.41
CA ALA A 220 0.40 -17.56 -7.94
C ALA A 220 -0.70 -17.51 -9.00
N LEU A 221 -1.54 -18.56 -9.00
CA LEU A 221 -2.78 -18.69 -9.76
C LEU A 221 -3.96 -18.60 -8.81
N LEU A 222 -4.93 -17.78 -9.16
CA LEU A 222 -6.13 -17.54 -8.36
C LEU A 222 -7.36 -17.83 -9.24
N ASN A 223 -8.29 -18.64 -8.74
CA ASN A 223 -9.57 -18.90 -9.39
C ASN A 223 -10.69 -18.27 -8.58
N TYR A 224 -11.68 -17.74 -9.27
CA TYR A 224 -12.89 -17.14 -8.68
C TYR A 224 -14.12 -17.98 -9.07
N GLU A 225 -15.19 -17.91 -8.31
CA GLU A 225 -16.39 -18.73 -8.55
C GLU A 225 -17.12 -18.36 -9.85
N ASN A 226 -16.99 -17.12 -10.31
CA ASN A 226 -17.58 -16.60 -11.55
C ASN A 226 -16.76 -16.90 -12.82
N ASP A 227 -15.94 -17.97 -12.83
CA ASP A 227 -15.04 -18.39 -13.92
C ASP A 227 -13.94 -17.37 -14.27
N VAL A 228 -13.72 -16.34 -13.49
CA VAL A 228 -12.55 -15.48 -13.61
C VAL A 228 -11.31 -16.21 -13.13
N ARG A 229 -10.24 -16.09 -13.89
CA ARG A 229 -8.92 -16.61 -13.53
C ARG A 229 -7.95 -15.44 -13.41
N ALA A 230 -7.05 -15.52 -12.43
CA ALA A 230 -6.02 -14.52 -12.28
C ALA A 230 -4.65 -15.18 -12.09
N SER A 231 -3.60 -14.45 -12.47
CA SER A 231 -2.23 -14.77 -12.09
C SER A 231 -1.52 -13.53 -11.55
N ILE A 232 -0.67 -13.76 -10.56
CA ILE A 232 0.25 -12.73 -10.09
C ILE A 232 1.68 -13.27 -10.11
N THR A 233 2.61 -12.34 -10.32
CA THR A 233 4.05 -12.60 -10.17
C THR A 233 4.68 -11.43 -9.44
N CYS A 234 5.39 -11.71 -8.36
CA CYS A 234 6.16 -10.73 -7.62
C CYS A 234 7.57 -11.23 -7.35
N GLY A 235 8.55 -10.33 -7.35
CA GLY A 235 9.93 -10.77 -7.14
C GLY A 235 10.96 -9.65 -7.08
N MET A 236 12.04 -9.93 -6.35
CA MET A 236 13.24 -9.13 -6.18
C MET A 236 14.39 -9.87 -6.87
N ILE A 237 14.36 -9.96 -8.22
CA ILE A 237 15.16 -10.93 -8.99
C ILE A 237 16.08 -10.30 -10.04
N PHE A 238 15.96 -8.99 -10.31
CA PHE A 238 16.84 -8.34 -11.26
C PHE A 238 18.18 -7.97 -10.63
N GLU A 239 19.18 -7.69 -11.49
CA GLU A 239 20.54 -7.39 -11.05
C GLU A 239 20.57 -6.15 -10.15
N LYS A 240 21.25 -6.26 -9.01
CA LYS A 240 21.39 -5.21 -8.02
C LYS A 240 22.07 -3.95 -8.55
N ASP A 241 23.09 -4.14 -9.39
CA ASP A 241 23.93 -3.03 -9.92
C ASP A 241 23.28 -2.29 -11.09
N LYS A 242 22.14 -2.77 -11.56
CA LYS A 242 21.32 -2.16 -12.60
C LYS A 242 19.89 -2.05 -12.11
N PRO A 243 19.55 -1.01 -11.30
CA PRO A 243 18.21 -0.85 -10.80
C PRO A 243 17.19 -0.95 -11.93
N HIS A 244 16.30 -1.92 -11.81
CA HIS A 244 15.23 -2.18 -12.76
C HIS A 244 13.95 -2.49 -12.03
N ARG A 245 12.84 -2.07 -12.61
CA ARG A 245 11.50 -2.33 -12.14
C ARG A 245 10.63 -2.71 -13.33
N TYR A 246 9.73 -3.67 -13.13
CA TYR A 246 8.81 -4.13 -14.13
C TYR A 246 7.44 -4.34 -13.50
N ASP A 247 6.52 -3.46 -13.84
CA ASP A 247 5.13 -3.54 -13.45
C ASP A 247 4.31 -3.84 -14.70
N ARG A 248 3.35 -4.74 -14.59
CA ARG A 248 2.46 -5.08 -15.70
C ARG A 248 1.07 -5.41 -15.20
N LEU A 249 0.09 -4.93 -15.93
CA LEU A 249 -1.31 -5.30 -15.81
C LEU A 249 -1.86 -5.72 -17.16
N TYR A 250 -2.50 -6.89 -17.22
CA TYR A 250 -3.26 -7.34 -18.37
C TYR A 250 -4.64 -7.82 -17.93
N ILE A 251 -5.69 -7.36 -18.59
CA ILE A 251 -7.07 -7.76 -18.31
C ILE A 251 -7.70 -8.20 -19.63
N HIS A 252 -8.20 -9.43 -19.69
CA HIS A 252 -8.97 -9.97 -20.79
C HIS A 252 -10.44 -10.04 -20.42
N GLY A 253 -11.27 -9.41 -21.23
CA GLY A 253 -12.72 -9.47 -21.15
C GLY A 253 -13.36 -10.06 -22.40
N THR A 254 -14.66 -10.32 -22.35
CA THR A 254 -15.41 -10.95 -23.45
C THR A 254 -15.54 -10.06 -24.69
N LYS A 255 -15.25 -8.75 -24.59
CA LYS A 255 -15.35 -7.78 -25.70
C LYS A 255 -14.02 -7.09 -26.02
N GLY A 256 -12.99 -7.25 -25.19
CA GLY A 256 -11.72 -6.59 -25.40
C GLY A 256 -10.74 -6.78 -24.26
N ASP A 257 -9.58 -6.12 -24.38
CA ASP A 257 -8.49 -6.22 -23.46
C ASP A 257 -8.02 -4.86 -22.96
N ILE A 258 -7.41 -4.86 -21.77
CA ILE A 258 -6.63 -3.74 -21.26
C ILE A 258 -5.21 -4.21 -21.00
N LYS A 259 -4.20 -3.42 -21.43
CA LYS A 259 -2.77 -3.63 -21.15
C LYS A 259 -2.16 -2.38 -20.59
N SER A 260 -1.31 -2.52 -19.59
CA SER A 260 -0.50 -1.41 -19.05
C SER A 260 0.80 -1.89 -18.47
N ASP A 261 1.85 -1.10 -18.66
CA ASP A 261 3.15 -1.20 -18.01
C ASP A 261 3.36 0.00 -17.05
N THR A 262 2.27 0.69 -16.68
CA THR A 262 2.32 1.80 -15.70
C THR A 262 2.70 1.26 -14.33
N GLU A 263 3.73 1.86 -13.74
CA GLU A 263 4.19 1.49 -12.41
C GLU A 263 3.15 1.80 -11.32
N PHE A 264 3.07 0.93 -10.29
CA PHE A 264 2.38 1.29 -9.05
C PHE A 264 2.98 2.59 -8.51
N ASN A 265 2.16 3.50 -8.02
CA ASN A 265 2.55 4.84 -7.58
C ASN A 265 3.16 5.75 -8.66
N GLN A 266 2.87 5.51 -9.95
CA GLN A 266 3.26 6.43 -11.03
C GLN A 266 2.80 7.86 -10.74
N GLU A 267 3.72 8.83 -10.83
CA GLU A 267 3.42 10.26 -10.84
C GLU A 267 3.58 10.81 -12.27
N GLY A 268 2.74 11.76 -12.65
CA GLY A 268 2.75 12.36 -14.00
C GLY A 268 1.89 11.58 -14.99
N ASN A 269 2.40 11.36 -16.17
CA ASN A 269 1.65 10.67 -17.23
C ASN A 269 1.69 9.16 -17.04
N ALA A 270 0.52 8.56 -16.89
CA ALA A 270 0.28 7.13 -16.95
C ALA A 270 -0.55 6.79 -18.19
N SER A 271 -0.50 5.56 -18.65
CA SER A 271 -1.31 5.13 -19.79
C SER A 271 -1.66 3.65 -19.74
N TYR A 272 -2.77 3.31 -20.36
CA TYR A 272 -3.13 1.93 -20.69
C TYR A 272 -3.62 1.84 -22.14
N THR A 273 -3.45 0.68 -22.74
CA THR A 273 -3.97 0.38 -24.08
C THR A 273 -5.25 -0.43 -23.94
N LEU A 274 -6.34 0.12 -24.48
CA LEU A 274 -7.61 -0.56 -24.64
C LEU A 274 -7.64 -1.20 -26.05
N ILE A 275 -7.99 -2.48 -26.12
CA ILE A 275 -8.06 -3.23 -27.39
C ILE A 275 -9.49 -3.72 -27.58
N ILE A 276 -10.21 -3.16 -28.55
CA ILE A 276 -11.58 -3.54 -28.89
C ILE A 276 -11.63 -3.94 -30.37
N GLU A 277 -12.16 -5.11 -30.68
CA GLU A 277 -12.22 -5.64 -32.06
C GLU A 277 -10.86 -5.60 -32.78
N GLY A 278 -9.77 -5.87 -32.03
CA GLY A 278 -8.40 -5.84 -32.55
C GLY A 278 -7.82 -4.44 -32.79
N LYS A 279 -8.54 -3.36 -32.46
CA LYS A 279 -8.08 -1.98 -32.59
C LYS A 279 -7.55 -1.48 -31.25
N GLU A 280 -6.32 -0.99 -31.26
CA GLU A 280 -5.66 -0.42 -30.09
C GLU A 280 -6.00 1.08 -29.93
N GLN A 281 -6.30 1.47 -28.71
CA GLN A 281 -6.57 2.85 -28.31
C GLN A 281 -5.80 3.15 -27.02
N ILE A 282 -4.86 4.08 -27.08
CA ILE A 282 -4.11 4.52 -25.91
C ILE A 282 -4.96 5.49 -25.10
N ARG A 283 -5.10 5.23 -23.82
CA ARG A 283 -5.73 6.10 -22.81
C ARG A 283 -4.65 6.71 -21.93
N ASN A 284 -4.55 8.02 -21.92
CA ASN A 284 -3.61 8.76 -21.08
C ASN A 284 -4.34 9.30 -19.86
N VAL A 285 -3.72 9.15 -18.70
CA VAL A 285 -4.22 9.63 -17.41
C VAL A 285 -3.10 10.38 -16.70
N TYR A 286 -3.37 11.61 -16.26
CA TYR A 286 -2.44 12.33 -15.41
C TYR A 286 -2.62 11.92 -13.95
N CYS A 287 -1.57 11.47 -13.31
CA CYS A 287 -1.54 11.03 -11.92
C CYS A 287 -0.80 12.08 -11.06
N PRO A 288 -1.48 12.78 -10.17
CA PRO A 288 -0.82 13.55 -9.12
C PRO A 288 0.00 12.65 -8.21
N HIS A 289 0.74 13.26 -7.29
CA HIS A 289 1.51 12.52 -6.30
C HIS A 289 0.60 11.65 -5.42
N ASN A 290 0.65 10.33 -5.58
CA ASN A 290 -0.30 9.40 -4.96
C ASN A 290 -0.29 9.46 -3.42
N TYR A 291 0.88 9.64 -2.81
CA TYR A 291 1.01 9.81 -1.36
C TYR A 291 0.37 11.13 -0.85
N GLN A 292 0.33 12.18 -1.68
CA GLN A 292 -0.45 13.38 -1.37
C GLN A 292 -1.93 13.04 -1.33
N LEU A 293 -2.43 12.36 -2.36
CA LEU A 293 -3.86 12.00 -2.47
C LEU A 293 -4.32 11.12 -1.29
N GLU A 294 -3.49 10.18 -0.88
CA GLU A 294 -3.74 9.29 0.26
C GLU A 294 -3.86 10.06 1.58
N ILE A 295 -2.91 10.98 1.84
CA ILE A 295 -2.89 11.82 3.05
C ILE A 295 -4.09 12.76 3.07
N GLU A 296 -4.39 13.41 1.95
CA GLU A 296 -5.55 14.29 1.81
C GLU A 296 -6.86 13.54 2.03
N GLN A 297 -6.97 12.33 1.50
CA GLN A 297 -8.18 11.52 1.64
C GLN A 297 -8.42 11.11 3.10
N LEU A 298 -7.39 10.63 3.82
CA LEU A 298 -7.55 10.36 5.24
C LEU A 298 -7.86 11.64 6.03
N GLY A 299 -7.26 12.78 5.63
CA GLY A 299 -7.61 14.08 6.21
C GLY A 299 -9.10 14.42 6.03
N ARG A 300 -9.70 14.18 4.85
CA ARG A 300 -11.14 14.37 4.61
C ARG A 300 -11.99 13.36 5.39
N CYS A 301 -11.55 12.12 5.54
CA CYS A 301 -12.22 11.17 6.43
C CYS A 301 -12.34 11.73 7.86
N ILE A 302 -11.27 12.35 8.37
CA ILE A 302 -11.23 12.89 9.74
C ILE A 302 -12.08 14.17 9.85
N ILE A 303 -12.02 15.07 8.87
CA ILE A 303 -12.67 16.40 8.92
C ILE A 303 -14.14 16.30 8.50
N GLU A 304 -14.44 15.53 7.46
CA GLU A 304 -15.72 15.55 6.75
C GLU A 304 -16.51 14.24 6.92
N GLY A 305 -15.89 13.21 7.50
CA GLY A 305 -16.51 11.89 7.66
C GLY A 305 -16.60 11.08 6.38
N GLU A 306 -15.72 11.35 5.39
CA GLU A 306 -15.62 10.51 4.19
C GLU A 306 -15.30 9.06 4.54
N THR A 307 -15.75 8.13 3.70
CA THR A 307 -15.33 6.73 3.80
C THR A 307 -13.91 6.57 3.25
N PRO A 308 -12.99 5.89 3.96
CA PRO A 308 -11.67 5.59 3.45
C PRO A 308 -11.71 4.84 2.11
N VAL A 309 -10.84 5.21 1.17
CA VAL A 309 -10.67 4.49 -0.11
C VAL A 309 -10.19 3.06 0.14
N VAL A 310 -9.29 2.89 1.11
CA VAL A 310 -8.84 1.59 1.61
C VAL A 310 -9.61 1.28 2.87
N THR A 311 -10.72 0.55 2.74
CA THR A 311 -11.62 0.22 3.85
C THR A 311 -11.10 -0.94 4.70
N ALA A 312 -11.68 -1.13 5.88
CA ALA A 312 -11.41 -2.30 6.73
C ALA A 312 -11.67 -3.62 5.99
N ASP A 313 -12.81 -3.74 5.31
CA ASP A 313 -13.16 -4.93 4.52
C ASP A 313 -12.13 -5.22 3.44
N PHE A 314 -11.68 -4.18 2.72
CA PHE A 314 -10.64 -4.30 1.71
C PHE A 314 -9.31 -4.82 2.29
N SER A 315 -8.79 -4.21 3.35
CA SER A 315 -7.54 -4.62 3.99
C SER A 315 -7.60 -6.05 4.54
N ILE A 316 -8.72 -6.42 5.18
CA ILE A 316 -8.92 -7.77 5.72
C ILE A 316 -8.98 -8.81 4.58
N LYS A 317 -9.69 -8.50 3.49
CA LYS A 317 -9.75 -9.38 2.31
C LYS A 317 -8.37 -9.52 1.67
N ASN A 318 -7.65 -8.42 1.47
CA ASN A 318 -6.30 -8.48 0.90
C ASN A 318 -5.33 -9.28 1.79
N ALA A 319 -5.37 -9.09 3.11
CA ALA A 319 -4.59 -9.88 4.05
C ALA A 319 -4.91 -11.39 3.95
N LYS A 320 -6.18 -11.78 3.74
CA LYS A 320 -6.57 -13.18 3.54
C LYS A 320 -6.02 -13.76 2.23
N ILE A 321 -5.98 -12.98 1.15
CA ILE A 321 -5.40 -13.43 -0.12
C ILE A 321 -3.88 -13.63 0.04
N LEU A 322 -3.20 -12.69 0.69
CA LEU A 322 -1.78 -12.81 0.99
C LEU A 322 -1.48 -14.04 1.87
N ASP A 323 -2.25 -14.24 2.93
CA ASP A 323 -2.10 -15.40 3.82
C ASP A 323 -2.28 -16.73 3.07
N ALA A 324 -3.27 -16.82 2.19
CA ALA A 324 -3.47 -18.00 1.35
C ALA A 324 -2.27 -18.28 0.42
N ILE A 325 -1.66 -17.24 -0.15
CA ILE A 325 -0.45 -17.40 -0.96
C ILE A 325 0.74 -17.82 -0.10
N LEU A 326 0.93 -17.19 1.06
CA LEU A 326 2.03 -17.51 1.98
C LEU A 326 1.93 -18.92 2.54
N GLN A 327 0.73 -19.44 2.79
CA GLN A 327 0.50 -20.82 3.19
C GLN A 327 0.82 -21.79 2.05
N GLU A 328 0.38 -21.52 0.83
CA GLU A 328 0.67 -22.38 -0.35
C GLU A 328 2.16 -22.50 -0.64
N ILE A 329 2.94 -21.44 -0.45
CA ILE A 329 4.39 -21.49 -0.62
C ILE A 329 5.13 -22.03 0.62
N GLY A 330 4.46 -22.32 1.75
CA GLY A 330 5.10 -22.80 2.98
C GLY A 330 5.95 -21.74 3.69
N TYR A 331 5.61 -20.45 3.55
CA TYR A 331 6.40 -19.35 4.12
C TYR A 331 6.62 -19.49 5.63
N PHE A 332 5.62 -19.96 6.38
CA PHE A 332 5.69 -20.12 7.84
C PHE A 332 6.40 -21.41 8.27
N GLU A 333 6.51 -22.39 7.39
CA GLU A 333 7.11 -23.71 7.65
C GLU A 333 8.58 -23.78 7.23
N SER A 334 9.02 -22.87 6.37
CA SER A 334 10.39 -22.85 5.84
C SER A 334 11.41 -22.50 6.93
N ASN A 335 11.81 -23.49 7.70
CA ASN A 335 13.15 -23.53 8.23
C ASN A 335 14.04 -23.91 7.06
N VAL A 336 14.98 -23.03 6.70
CA VAL A 336 15.98 -23.27 5.66
C VAL A 336 16.51 -24.68 5.79
N MET A 337 16.25 -25.55 4.77
CA MET A 337 16.96 -26.83 4.64
C MET A 337 18.37 -26.58 4.16
#